data_065d69652612554354c95b6af8194b7e
#
_entry.id   065d69652612554354c95b6af8194b7e
#
_cell.length_a   1.000
_cell.length_b   1.000
_cell.length_c   1.000
_cell.angle_alpha   90.00
_cell.angle_beta   90.00
_cell.angle_gamma   90.00
#
_symmetry.space_group_name_H-M   'P 1'
#
loop_
_entity.id
_entity.type
_entity.pdbx_description
1 polymer ?
#
loop_
_entity_poly.entity_id
_entity_poly.type
_entity_poly.pdbx_seq_one_letter_code
_entity_poly.pdbx_strand_id
1 'polypeptide(L)'
;MQNRTSVLFIVNPISGTTDKKRIVALIPKYLSDERFDVHVAYTDHRGHAAELASKAVADGTDVVVAVGGDGTVNEVARSLVHSRTALGIIPCGSGNGLARHLYIPMNPEGAMQVLADCQIKSLDYGIINGTPFFCTCGVGFDAFVSSKFAQSGRRGLLTYIENTLKEGLKYQPDTYEMEIDGEKKQFKAFLIACANASQYGNNVYIAPHASMSDGLMDVTVMEPFNVLEAPQIAIQLFSKTITQNSKIRCFKCRHLKIFRKNPGVIHFDGDPKEEGCEIDVRVMPKNIRIVVNTNEQPYLPPLLSTFNDIYNNVNVEFNSFKRDLMEGQTRIRRINQELLKKLRHN
;
A
#
# COMPACT_ATOMS: atom_id res chain seq x y z
N MET A 1 -36.38 -13.69 -18.19
CA MET A 1 -35.52 -12.49 -18.19
C MET A 1 -34.20 -12.91 -17.56
N GLN A 2 -33.07 -12.80 -18.27
CA GLN A 2 -31.76 -13.04 -17.67
C GLN A 2 -31.53 -11.98 -16.59
N ASN A 3 -31.25 -12.41 -15.37
CA ASN A 3 -30.94 -11.47 -14.27
C ASN A 3 -29.63 -10.74 -14.61
N ARG A 4 -29.71 -9.43 -14.84
CA ARG A 4 -28.52 -8.59 -15.05
C ARG A 4 -27.73 -8.45 -13.76
N THR A 5 -26.42 -8.43 -13.85
CA THR A 5 -25.55 -8.16 -12.71
C THR A 5 -25.66 -6.68 -12.31
N SER A 6 -26.11 -6.42 -11.09
CA SER A 6 -26.20 -5.05 -10.57
C SER A 6 -24.82 -4.54 -10.12
N VAL A 7 -24.42 -3.36 -10.61
CA VAL A 7 -23.08 -2.79 -10.37
C VAL A 7 -23.18 -1.33 -9.92
N LEU A 8 -22.61 -1.01 -8.77
CA LEU A 8 -22.48 0.37 -8.30
C LEU A 8 -21.02 0.84 -8.38
N PHE A 9 -20.76 1.86 -9.18
CA PHE A 9 -19.47 2.56 -9.19
C PHE A 9 -19.45 3.65 -8.12
N ILE A 10 -18.54 3.54 -7.15
CA ILE A 10 -18.28 4.58 -6.14
C ILE A 10 -17.02 5.32 -6.57
N VAL A 11 -17.21 6.56 -7.03
CA VAL A 11 -16.16 7.37 -7.65
C VAL A 11 -15.67 8.43 -6.66
N ASN A 12 -14.39 8.38 -6.30
CA ASN A 12 -13.75 9.45 -5.53
C ASN A 12 -13.18 10.51 -6.50
N PRO A 13 -13.80 11.69 -6.62
CA PRO A 13 -13.44 12.68 -7.62
C PRO A 13 -12.04 13.28 -7.42
N ILE A 14 -11.55 13.30 -6.18
CA ILE A 14 -10.28 13.96 -5.82
C ILE A 14 -9.08 12.99 -5.74
N SER A 15 -9.29 11.68 -5.95
CA SER A 15 -8.23 10.69 -5.86
C SER A 15 -7.33 10.67 -7.09
N GLY A 16 -6.00 10.70 -6.89
CA GLY A 16 -5.01 10.61 -7.96
C GLY A 16 -5.15 11.69 -9.04
N THR A 17 -4.52 11.46 -10.20
CA THR A 17 -4.46 12.43 -11.32
C THR A 17 -5.34 12.05 -12.51
N THR A 18 -5.87 10.83 -12.55
CA THR A 18 -6.70 10.33 -13.66
C THR A 18 -8.06 11.03 -13.69
N ASP A 19 -8.47 11.50 -14.85
CA ASP A 19 -9.80 12.11 -15.05
C ASP A 19 -10.91 11.07 -14.86
N LYS A 20 -11.73 11.29 -13.83
CA LYS A 20 -12.83 10.38 -13.47
C LYS A 20 -13.98 10.42 -14.49
N LYS A 21 -14.19 11.55 -15.18
CA LYS A 21 -15.19 11.66 -16.24
C LYS A 21 -14.85 10.71 -17.40
N ARG A 22 -13.57 10.62 -17.76
CA ARG A 22 -13.10 9.66 -18.78
C ARG A 22 -13.37 8.21 -18.34
N ILE A 23 -13.15 7.87 -17.06
CA ILE A 23 -13.42 6.52 -16.54
C ILE A 23 -14.91 6.21 -16.64
N VAL A 24 -15.78 7.10 -16.20
CA VAL A 24 -17.25 6.91 -16.28
C VAL A 24 -17.71 6.78 -17.73
N ALA A 25 -17.12 7.53 -18.65
CA ALA A 25 -17.44 7.43 -20.09
C ALA A 25 -17.06 6.07 -20.72
N LEU A 26 -16.16 5.30 -20.09
CA LEU A 26 -15.83 3.94 -20.55
C LEU A 26 -16.89 2.89 -20.16
N ILE A 27 -17.73 3.15 -19.16
CA ILE A 27 -18.69 2.18 -18.63
C ILE A 27 -19.54 1.56 -19.74
N PRO A 28 -20.29 2.32 -20.59
CA PRO A 28 -21.17 1.73 -21.60
C PRO A 28 -20.40 0.99 -22.71
N LYS A 29 -19.10 1.21 -22.85
CA LYS A 29 -18.25 0.50 -23.81
C LYS A 29 -17.90 -0.92 -23.35
N TYR A 30 -17.74 -1.13 -22.05
CA TYR A 30 -17.27 -2.40 -21.48
C TYR A 30 -18.38 -3.19 -20.79
N LEU A 31 -19.33 -2.51 -20.16
CA LEU A 31 -20.44 -3.13 -19.43
C LEU A 31 -21.74 -2.87 -20.22
N SER A 32 -22.14 -3.84 -21.02
CA SER A 32 -23.37 -3.71 -21.83
C SER A 32 -24.62 -3.81 -20.95
N ASP A 33 -25.66 -3.04 -21.29
CA ASP A 33 -26.95 -3.01 -20.60
C ASP A 33 -27.71 -4.36 -20.66
N GLU A 34 -27.31 -5.26 -21.56
CA GLU A 34 -27.85 -6.61 -21.62
C GLU A 34 -27.41 -7.48 -20.45
N ARG A 35 -26.17 -7.28 -19.97
CA ARG A 35 -25.54 -8.08 -18.91
C ARG A 35 -25.50 -7.37 -17.56
N PHE A 36 -25.44 -6.05 -17.56
CA PHE A 36 -25.18 -5.24 -16.37
C PHE A 36 -26.25 -4.17 -16.16
N ASP A 37 -26.59 -3.92 -14.89
CA ASP A 37 -27.39 -2.79 -14.45
C ASP A 37 -26.48 -1.86 -13.64
N VAL A 38 -26.04 -0.75 -14.26
CA VAL A 38 -24.95 0.06 -13.75
C VAL A 38 -25.43 1.39 -13.19
N HIS A 39 -25.03 1.67 -11.94
CA HIS A 39 -25.22 2.95 -11.26
C HIS A 39 -23.89 3.59 -10.91
N VAL A 40 -23.85 4.92 -10.82
CA VAL A 40 -22.65 5.70 -10.47
C VAL A 40 -22.97 6.66 -9.34
N ALA A 41 -22.18 6.62 -8.27
CA ALA A 41 -22.24 7.56 -7.16
C ALA A 41 -20.86 8.19 -6.92
N TYR A 42 -20.85 9.46 -6.50
CA TYR A 42 -19.63 10.19 -6.20
C TYR A 42 -19.49 10.39 -4.70
N THR A 43 -18.26 10.27 -4.19
CA THR A 43 -17.98 10.62 -2.80
C THR A 43 -17.77 12.12 -2.66
N ASP A 44 -18.17 12.69 -1.53
CA ASP A 44 -18.03 14.12 -1.21
C ASP A 44 -17.23 14.37 0.07
N HIS A 45 -17.05 13.36 0.93
CA HIS A 45 -16.26 13.43 2.16
C HIS A 45 -15.55 12.11 2.48
N ARG A 46 -14.68 12.14 3.46
CA ARG A 46 -14.02 10.92 3.98
C ARG A 46 -15.05 10.03 4.70
N GLY A 47 -15.04 8.74 4.40
CA GLY A 47 -16.02 7.77 4.92
C GLY A 47 -17.25 7.59 4.03
N HIS A 48 -17.57 8.51 3.12
CA HIS A 48 -18.74 8.41 2.25
C HIS A 48 -18.71 7.17 1.34
N ALA A 49 -17.52 6.72 0.93
CA ALA A 49 -17.42 5.48 0.16
C ALA A 49 -17.89 4.25 0.96
N ALA A 50 -17.63 4.22 2.27
CA ALA A 50 -18.11 3.16 3.14
C ALA A 50 -19.63 3.22 3.36
N GLU A 51 -20.21 4.41 3.47
CA GLU A 51 -21.67 4.60 3.59
C GLU A 51 -22.40 4.11 2.34
N LEU A 52 -21.93 4.54 1.15
CA LEU A 52 -22.48 4.10 -0.13
C LEU A 52 -22.35 2.59 -0.32
N ALA A 53 -21.19 2.01 0.03
CA ALA A 53 -20.96 0.58 -0.07
C ALA A 53 -21.86 -0.22 0.89
N SER A 54 -22.01 0.25 2.14
CA SER A 54 -22.90 -0.39 3.12
C SER A 54 -24.36 -0.38 2.66
N LYS A 55 -24.81 0.74 2.08
CA LYS A 55 -26.15 0.83 1.47
C LYS A 55 -26.29 -0.15 0.31
N ALA A 56 -25.30 -0.23 -0.59
CA ALA A 56 -25.32 -1.16 -1.71
C ALA A 56 -25.40 -2.63 -1.27
N VAL A 57 -24.71 -3.00 -0.17
CA VAL A 57 -24.84 -4.34 0.44
C VAL A 57 -26.26 -4.58 0.94
N ALA A 58 -26.88 -3.61 1.63
CA ALA A 58 -28.24 -3.73 2.13
C ALA A 58 -29.28 -3.84 0.98
N ASP A 59 -29.04 -3.15 -0.13
CA ASP A 59 -29.88 -3.17 -1.34
C ASP A 59 -29.64 -4.44 -2.19
N GLY A 60 -28.68 -5.31 -1.84
CA GLY A 60 -28.38 -6.56 -2.53
C GLY A 60 -27.63 -6.40 -3.85
N THR A 61 -26.86 -5.32 -4.01
CA THR A 61 -26.00 -5.07 -5.18
C THR A 61 -24.97 -6.18 -5.36
N ASP A 62 -24.79 -6.71 -6.57
CA ASP A 62 -23.87 -7.81 -6.85
C ASP A 62 -22.41 -7.40 -6.79
N VAL A 63 -22.07 -6.22 -7.35
CA VAL A 63 -20.70 -5.71 -7.43
C VAL A 63 -20.66 -4.23 -7.07
N VAL A 64 -19.78 -3.85 -6.13
CA VAL A 64 -19.45 -2.45 -5.83
C VAL A 64 -18.03 -2.16 -6.30
N VAL A 65 -17.89 -1.20 -7.21
CA VAL A 65 -16.62 -0.84 -7.83
C VAL A 65 -16.05 0.41 -7.17
N ALA A 66 -14.90 0.27 -6.52
CA ALA A 66 -14.13 1.38 -5.98
C ALA A 66 -13.31 2.05 -7.10
N VAL A 67 -13.64 3.28 -7.46
CA VAL A 67 -12.89 4.10 -8.42
C VAL A 67 -12.08 5.14 -7.64
N GLY A 68 -10.84 4.77 -7.28
CA GLY A 68 -10.04 5.59 -6.39
C GLY A 68 -8.65 5.04 -6.10
N GLY A 69 -7.99 5.59 -5.09
CA GLY A 69 -6.75 5.06 -4.52
C GLY A 69 -7.02 4.07 -3.39
N ASP A 70 -5.95 3.63 -2.71
CA ASP A 70 -5.99 2.63 -1.65
C ASP A 70 -7.02 2.97 -0.55
N GLY A 71 -7.10 4.23 -0.12
CA GLY A 71 -8.09 4.66 0.89
C GLY A 71 -9.54 4.43 0.44
N THR A 72 -9.90 4.76 -0.82
CA THR A 72 -11.24 4.50 -1.35
C THR A 72 -11.52 3.01 -1.47
N VAL A 73 -10.54 2.23 -1.93
CA VAL A 73 -10.63 0.77 -2.01
C VAL A 73 -10.88 0.17 -0.63
N ASN A 74 -10.17 0.63 0.39
CA ASN A 74 -10.30 0.16 1.77
C ASN A 74 -11.65 0.52 2.39
N GLU A 75 -12.13 1.76 2.21
CA GLU A 75 -13.44 2.17 2.70
C GLU A 75 -14.54 1.27 2.13
N VAL A 76 -14.52 1.02 0.83
CA VAL A 76 -15.48 0.10 0.17
C VAL A 76 -15.29 -1.32 0.66
N ALA A 77 -14.07 -1.87 0.61
CA ALA A 77 -13.78 -3.26 0.96
C ALA A 77 -14.23 -3.63 2.38
N ARG A 78 -14.01 -2.74 3.37
CA ARG A 78 -14.42 -2.93 4.76
C ARG A 78 -15.94 -3.09 4.90
N SER A 79 -16.72 -2.43 4.06
CA SER A 79 -18.18 -2.56 4.06
C SER A 79 -18.66 -3.85 3.38
N LEU A 80 -17.82 -4.50 2.56
CA LEU A 80 -18.18 -5.69 1.80
C LEU A 80 -17.79 -7.01 2.48
N VAL A 81 -16.96 -6.98 3.54
CA VAL A 81 -16.60 -8.22 4.27
C VAL A 81 -17.84 -8.93 4.79
N HIS A 82 -17.84 -10.26 4.74
CA HIS A 82 -18.96 -11.11 5.15
C HIS A 82 -20.28 -10.88 4.35
N SER A 83 -20.22 -10.17 3.22
CA SER A 83 -21.39 -9.97 2.36
C SER A 83 -21.32 -10.82 1.09
N ARG A 84 -22.42 -10.86 0.32
CA ARG A 84 -22.45 -11.47 -1.01
C ARG A 84 -21.98 -10.51 -2.11
N THR A 85 -21.91 -9.24 -1.82
CA THR A 85 -21.46 -8.19 -2.75
C THR A 85 -19.96 -8.33 -3.02
N ALA A 86 -19.56 -8.27 -4.27
CA ALA A 86 -18.15 -8.36 -4.65
C ALA A 86 -17.52 -6.97 -4.82
N LEU A 87 -16.25 -6.83 -4.44
CA LEU A 87 -15.45 -5.65 -4.71
C LEU A 87 -14.91 -5.68 -6.14
N GLY A 88 -15.17 -4.63 -6.92
CA GLY A 88 -14.44 -4.30 -8.14
C GLY A 88 -13.47 -3.15 -7.88
N ILE A 89 -12.38 -3.05 -8.63
CA ILE A 89 -11.36 -1.99 -8.44
C ILE A 89 -11.00 -1.34 -9.77
N ILE A 90 -11.13 0.00 -9.83
CA ILE A 90 -10.50 0.84 -10.86
C ILE A 90 -9.43 1.68 -10.15
N PRO A 91 -8.13 1.31 -10.29
CA PRO A 91 -7.06 1.94 -9.54
C PRO A 91 -6.75 3.35 -10.08
N CYS A 92 -6.82 4.36 -9.21
CA CYS A 92 -6.55 5.75 -9.56
C CYS A 92 -5.51 6.41 -8.62
N GLY A 93 -5.09 5.72 -7.58
CA GLY A 93 -4.07 6.19 -6.63
C GLY A 93 -2.65 6.03 -7.14
N SER A 94 -1.68 6.43 -6.33
CA SER A 94 -0.26 6.20 -6.58
C SER A 94 0.18 4.79 -6.15
N GLY A 95 -0.28 4.29 -5.01
CA GLY A 95 0.11 2.98 -4.46
C GLY A 95 -0.56 1.81 -5.14
N ASN A 96 -1.89 1.76 -5.02
CA ASN A 96 -2.78 0.73 -5.55
C ASN A 96 -2.32 -0.69 -5.19
N GLY A 97 -1.99 -0.92 -3.90
CA GLY A 97 -1.38 -2.16 -3.42
C GLY A 97 -2.22 -3.39 -3.70
N LEU A 98 -3.50 -3.37 -3.34
CA LEU A 98 -4.42 -4.49 -3.57
C LEU A 98 -4.66 -4.76 -5.06
N ALA A 99 -4.86 -3.71 -5.88
CA ALA A 99 -5.06 -3.87 -7.31
C ALA A 99 -3.82 -4.50 -7.98
N ARG A 100 -2.61 -4.07 -7.60
CA ARG A 100 -1.35 -4.63 -8.11
C ARG A 100 -1.14 -6.09 -7.69
N HIS A 101 -1.48 -6.42 -6.44
CA HIS A 101 -1.39 -7.80 -5.96
C HIS A 101 -2.34 -8.73 -6.75
N LEU A 102 -3.53 -8.26 -7.08
CA LEU A 102 -4.55 -8.99 -7.85
C LEU A 102 -4.34 -8.89 -9.37
N TYR A 103 -3.21 -8.32 -9.83
CA TYR A 103 -2.87 -8.12 -11.24
C TYR A 103 -3.93 -7.34 -12.03
N ILE A 104 -4.68 -6.46 -11.36
CA ILE A 104 -5.62 -5.54 -12.01
C ILE A 104 -4.81 -4.48 -12.75
N PRO A 105 -5.05 -4.27 -14.07
CA PRO A 105 -4.32 -3.27 -14.84
C PRO A 105 -4.45 -1.86 -14.27
N MET A 106 -3.33 -1.11 -14.26
CA MET A 106 -3.31 0.26 -13.73
C MET A 106 -3.94 1.29 -14.69
N ASN A 107 -4.19 0.92 -15.95
CA ASN A 107 -4.92 1.76 -16.89
C ASN A 107 -6.43 1.48 -16.80
N PRO A 108 -7.29 2.50 -16.96
CA PRO A 108 -8.73 2.34 -16.83
C PRO A 108 -9.35 1.34 -17.78
N GLU A 109 -8.89 1.28 -19.02
CA GLU A 109 -9.40 0.38 -20.06
C GLU A 109 -9.19 -1.10 -19.68
N GLY A 110 -7.99 -1.44 -19.23
CA GLY A 110 -7.69 -2.80 -18.78
C GLY A 110 -8.43 -3.19 -17.50
N ALA A 111 -8.58 -2.25 -16.55
CA ALA A 111 -9.36 -2.50 -15.34
C ALA A 111 -10.86 -2.68 -15.64
N MET A 112 -11.43 -1.93 -16.60
CA MET A 112 -12.78 -2.11 -17.09
C MET A 112 -12.98 -3.49 -17.77
N GLN A 113 -11.97 -3.98 -18.48
CA GLN A 113 -12.03 -5.33 -19.07
C GLN A 113 -12.14 -6.40 -17.98
N VAL A 114 -11.36 -6.29 -16.90
CA VAL A 114 -11.46 -7.22 -15.75
C VAL A 114 -12.86 -7.19 -15.13
N LEU A 115 -13.49 -6.01 -15.02
CA LEU A 115 -14.85 -5.88 -14.53
C LEU A 115 -15.87 -6.50 -15.50
N ALA A 116 -15.69 -6.35 -16.82
CA ALA A 116 -16.56 -6.94 -17.85
C ALA A 116 -16.49 -8.47 -17.86
N ASP A 117 -15.29 -9.04 -17.60
CA ASP A 117 -15.11 -10.49 -17.47
C ASP A 117 -15.76 -11.03 -16.18
N CYS A 118 -15.92 -10.20 -15.17
CA CYS A 118 -16.64 -10.41 -13.92
C CYS A 118 -16.32 -11.74 -13.22
N GLN A 119 -15.02 -12.11 -13.18
CA GLN A 119 -14.58 -13.31 -12.49
C GLN A 119 -14.41 -13.02 -11.00
N ILE A 120 -15.28 -13.58 -10.17
CA ILE A 120 -15.31 -13.31 -8.72
C ILE A 120 -14.67 -14.48 -7.96
N LYS A 121 -13.72 -14.17 -7.08
CA LYS A 121 -13.14 -15.13 -6.13
C LYS A 121 -13.42 -14.70 -4.69
N SER A 122 -13.62 -15.68 -3.82
CA SER A 122 -13.64 -15.48 -2.36
C SER A 122 -12.20 -15.53 -1.85
N LEU A 123 -11.73 -14.42 -1.29
CA LEU A 123 -10.35 -14.22 -0.86
C LEU A 123 -10.29 -13.97 0.64
N ASP A 124 -9.08 -14.11 1.17
CA ASP A 124 -8.76 -13.87 2.57
C ASP A 124 -8.58 -12.37 2.81
N TYR A 125 -8.81 -11.92 4.04
CA TYR A 125 -8.41 -10.61 4.52
C TYR A 125 -7.90 -10.72 5.96
N GLY A 126 -7.24 -9.69 6.47
CA GLY A 126 -6.71 -9.68 7.83
C GLY A 126 -7.53 -8.76 8.74
N ILE A 127 -7.45 -9.02 10.06
CA ILE A 127 -7.96 -8.14 11.11
C ILE A 127 -6.83 -7.81 12.05
N ILE A 128 -6.64 -6.52 12.37
CA ILE A 128 -5.74 -6.04 13.42
C ILE A 128 -6.55 -5.27 14.46
N ASN A 129 -6.55 -5.71 15.72
CA ASN A 129 -7.33 -5.13 16.83
C ASN A 129 -8.78 -4.79 16.42
N GLY A 130 -9.46 -5.73 15.74
CA GLY A 130 -10.84 -5.57 15.27
C GLY A 130 -10.99 -4.77 13.97
N THR A 131 -9.94 -4.19 13.40
CA THR A 131 -9.99 -3.41 12.16
C THR A 131 -9.57 -4.26 10.96
N PRO A 132 -10.40 -4.40 9.90
CA PRO A 132 -10.03 -5.12 8.69
C PRO A 132 -8.92 -4.41 7.89
N PHE A 133 -8.01 -5.22 7.33
CA PHE A 133 -7.02 -4.78 6.34
C PHE A 133 -6.92 -5.79 5.19
N PHE A 134 -6.51 -5.36 4.00
CA PHE A 134 -6.52 -6.17 2.79
C PHE A 134 -5.13 -6.38 2.21
N CYS A 135 -4.22 -5.42 2.39
CA CYS A 135 -2.83 -5.54 1.97
C CYS A 135 -1.92 -5.91 3.13
N THR A 136 -1.61 -4.94 3.98
CA THR A 136 -0.64 -5.10 5.06
C THR A 136 -1.08 -4.36 6.31
N CYS A 137 -0.67 -4.88 7.46
CA CYS A 137 -0.67 -4.13 8.71
C CYS A 137 0.66 -4.34 9.43
N GLY A 138 0.95 -3.54 10.45
CA GLY A 138 2.20 -3.74 11.17
C GLY A 138 2.49 -2.73 12.24
N VAL A 139 3.68 -2.91 12.84
CA VAL A 139 4.20 -2.10 13.93
C VAL A 139 5.66 -1.73 13.67
N GLY A 140 6.18 -0.79 14.43
CA GLY A 140 7.56 -0.36 14.32
C GLY A 140 7.73 0.76 13.32
N PHE A 141 8.87 0.78 12.62
CA PHE A 141 9.23 1.86 11.71
C PHE A 141 8.19 2.12 10.61
N ASP A 142 7.57 1.08 10.11
CA ASP A 142 6.54 1.16 9.07
C ASP A 142 5.30 1.94 9.54
N ALA A 143 4.80 1.64 10.75
CA ALA A 143 3.69 2.37 11.36
C ALA A 143 4.07 3.84 11.64
N PHE A 144 5.32 4.09 12.04
CA PHE A 144 5.82 5.44 12.29
C PHE A 144 5.85 6.29 11.01
N VAL A 145 6.34 5.74 9.90
CA VAL A 145 6.36 6.43 8.59
C VAL A 145 4.95 6.67 8.06
N SER A 146 4.05 5.70 8.20
CA SER A 146 2.65 5.84 7.82
C SER A 146 1.98 7.01 8.55
N SER A 147 2.24 7.16 9.88
CA SER A 147 1.78 8.32 10.67
C SER A 147 2.33 9.65 10.13
N LYS A 148 3.62 9.71 9.83
CA LYS A 148 4.26 10.92 9.29
C LYS A 148 3.74 11.28 7.89
N PHE A 149 3.54 10.29 7.05
CA PHE A 149 2.97 10.48 5.72
C PHE A 149 1.54 11.03 5.78
N ALA A 150 0.69 10.49 6.64
CA ALA A 150 -0.67 11.00 6.85
C ALA A 150 -0.69 12.47 7.30
N GLN A 151 0.28 12.89 8.12
CA GLN A 151 0.39 14.27 8.62
C GLN A 151 1.00 15.24 7.60
N SER A 152 1.86 14.76 6.69
CA SER A 152 2.61 15.62 5.77
C SER A 152 1.75 16.26 4.66
N GLY A 153 0.56 15.74 4.40
CA GLY A 153 -0.31 16.18 3.30
C GLY A 153 0.27 15.97 1.90
N ARG A 154 1.47 15.44 1.79
CA ARG A 154 2.16 15.17 0.52
C ARG A 154 1.82 13.76 0.05
N ARG A 155 1.53 13.63 -1.24
CA ARG A 155 1.22 12.36 -1.90
C ARG A 155 2.34 12.01 -2.87
N GLY A 156 2.73 10.72 -2.90
CA GLY A 156 3.70 10.20 -3.87
C GLY A 156 4.82 9.37 -3.25
N LEU A 157 5.35 8.47 -4.05
CA LEU A 157 6.35 7.50 -3.64
C LEU A 157 7.69 8.15 -3.20
N LEU A 158 8.16 9.16 -3.94
CA LEU A 158 9.42 9.83 -3.62
C LEU A 158 9.38 10.50 -2.24
N THR A 159 8.27 11.16 -1.90
CA THR A 159 8.09 11.75 -0.57
C THR A 159 8.05 10.70 0.53
N TYR A 160 7.42 9.56 0.26
CA TYR A 160 7.39 8.43 1.21
C TYR A 160 8.80 7.87 1.44
N ILE A 161 9.56 7.62 0.38
CA ILE A 161 10.95 7.12 0.48
C ILE A 161 11.86 8.14 1.18
N GLU A 162 11.77 9.42 0.84
CA GLU A 162 12.55 10.49 1.49
C GLU A 162 12.27 10.55 2.99
N ASN A 163 11.01 10.52 3.40
CA ASN A 163 10.63 10.50 4.80
C ASN A 163 11.10 9.21 5.48
N THR A 164 10.96 8.08 4.81
CA THR A 164 11.44 6.77 5.30
C THR A 164 12.93 6.80 5.58
N LEU A 165 13.75 7.31 4.66
CA LEU A 165 15.20 7.41 4.85
C LEU A 165 15.56 8.37 6.00
N LYS A 166 14.95 9.56 6.05
CA LYS A 166 15.21 10.56 7.10
C LYS A 166 14.82 10.06 8.50
N GLU A 167 13.68 9.43 8.63
CA GLU A 167 13.21 8.93 9.92
C GLU A 167 13.94 7.64 10.31
N GLY A 168 14.34 6.81 9.34
CA GLY A 168 15.15 5.61 9.57
C GLY A 168 16.47 5.89 10.27
N LEU A 169 17.07 7.04 10.03
CA LEU A 169 18.30 7.45 10.72
C LEU A 169 18.11 7.75 12.21
N LYS A 170 16.87 8.04 12.63
CA LYS A 170 16.52 8.42 14.01
C LYS A 170 15.76 7.32 14.75
N TYR A 171 15.21 6.35 14.02
CA TYR A 171 14.39 5.29 14.60
C TYR A 171 15.25 4.32 15.42
N GLN A 172 14.79 4.01 16.62
CA GLN A 172 15.41 2.98 17.48
C GLN A 172 14.55 1.73 17.45
N PRO A 173 15.10 0.59 16.97
CA PRO A 173 14.37 -0.68 16.96
C PRO A 173 13.97 -1.13 18.36
N ASP A 174 12.74 -1.61 18.51
CA ASP A 174 12.20 -2.08 19.78
C ASP A 174 12.27 -3.62 19.89
N THR A 175 12.05 -4.14 21.09
CA THR A 175 11.97 -5.56 21.36
C THR A 175 10.51 -5.95 21.54
N TYR A 176 10.06 -6.90 20.73
CA TYR A 176 8.70 -7.42 20.71
C TYR A 176 8.69 -8.89 21.17
N GLU A 177 7.76 -9.24 22.06
CA GLU A 177 7.37 -10.61 22.27
C GLU A 177 6.22 -10.93 21.31
N MET A 178 6.31 -12.07 20.64
CA MET A 178 5.31 -12.50 19.64
C MET A 178 4.81 -13.89 19.99
N GLU A 179 3.48 -14.07 19.96
CA GLU A 179 2.84 -15.37 20.03
C GLU A 179 2.29 -15.72 18.64
N ILE A 180 2.90 -16.70 17.99
CA ILE A 180 2.67 -17.12 16.60
C ILE A 180 1.97 -18.47 16.63
N ASP A 181 0.67 -18.51 16.35
CA ASP A 181 -0.16 -19.73 16.45
C ASP A 181 0.04 -20.49 17.79
N GLY A 182 0.25 -19.74 18.89
CA GLY A 182 0.49 -20.27 20.23
C GLY A 182 1.98 -20.44 20.62
N GLU A 183 2.91 -20.32 19.69
CA GLU A 183 4.35 -20.36 19.99
C GLU A 183 4.89 -18.96 20.35
N LYS A 184 5.57 -18.85 21.49
CA LYS A 184 6.19 -17.57 21.91
C LYS A 184 7.61 -17.45 21.37
N LYS A 185 7.88 -16.28 20.76
CA LYS A 185 9.21 -15.89 20.25
C LYS A 185 9.47 -14.43 20.56
N GLN A 186 10.74 -14.06 20.70
CA GLN A 186 11.13 -12.67 20.93
C GLN A 186 12.03 -12.18 19.80
N PHE A 187 11.77 -10.97 19.32
CA PHE A 187 12.55 -10.35 18.26
C PHE A 187 12.88 -8.90 18.64
N LYS A 188 14.12 -8.50 18.39
CA LYS A 188 14.45 -7.08 18.27
C LYS A 188 14.20 -6.69 16.83
N ALA A 189 13.19 -5.85 16.58
CA ALA A 189 12.74 -5.56 15.23
C ALA A 189 12.77 -4.05 14.94
N PHE A 190 13.16 -3.72 13.71
CA PHE A 190 13.01 -2.40 13.12
C PHE A 190 11.54 -2.21 12.67
N LEU A 191 10.95 -3.24 12.06
CA LEU A 191 9.53 -3.32 11.75
C LEU A 191 9.04 -4.77 11.82
N ILE A 192 7.74 -4.92 12.02
CA ILE A 192 7.01 -6.17 11.85
C ILE A 192 5.83 -5.88 10.93
N ALA A 193 5.85 -6.47 9.73
CA ALA A 193 4.78 -6.36 8.76
C ALA A 193 4.02 -7.69 8.69
N CYS A 194 2.69 -7.61 8.75
CA CYS A 194 1.77 -8.73 8.59
C CYS A 194 1.05 -8.52 7.26
N ALA A 195 1.27 -9.42 6.32
CA ALA A 195 0.88 -9.26 4.94
C ALA A 195 -0.15 -10.31 4.50
N ASN A 196 -1.31 -9.85 4.07
CA ASN A 196 -2.31 -10.63 3.36
C ASN A 196 -2.09 -10.53 1.83
N ALA A 197 -1.55 -9.40 1.37
CA ALA A 197 -1.12 -9.16 -0.01
C ALA A 197 0.40 -8.86 -0.06
N SER A 198 1.04 -9.09 -1.20
CA SER A 198 2.50 -9.15 -1.33
C SER A 198 3.24 -7.81 -1.15
N GLN A 199 2.55 -6.66 -1.20
CA GLN A 199 3.20 -5.36 -1.32
C GLN A 199 2.42 -4.24 -0.62
N TYR A 200 3.13 -3.18 -0.27
CA TYR A 200 2.53 -1.92 0.21
C TYR A 200 1.87 -1.11 -0.92
N GLY A 201 2.22 -1.38 -2.16
CA GLY A 201 1.90 -0.61 -3.35
C GLY A 201 3.17 -0.18 -4.09
N ASN A 202 3.01 0.37 -5.30
CA ASN A 202 4.12 0.85 -6.15
C ASN A 202 5.26 -0.17 -6.37
N ASN A 203 4.93 -1.47 -6.34
CA ASN A 203 5.89 -2.56 -6.45
C ASN A 203 6.92 -2.65 -5.30
N VAL A 204 6.57 -2.18 -4.10
CA VAL A 204 7.36 -2.35 -2.88
C VAL A 204 6.91 -3.63 -2.16
N TYR A 205 7.62 -4.72 -2.41
CA TYR A 205 7.23 -6.06 -1.99
C TYR A 205 7.83 -6.42 -0.61
N ILE A 206 7.02 -6.33 0.45
CA ILE A 206 7.43 -6.73 1.81
C ILE A 206 7.27 -8.24 2.05
N ALA A 207 6.31 -8.86 1.39
CA ALA A 207 6.04 -10.29 1.45
C ALA A 207 5.77 -10.85 0.03
N PRO A 208 6.81 -11.04 -0.79
CA PRO A 208 6.67 -11.38 -2.21
C PRO A 208 5.85 -12.66 -2.49
N HIS A 209 5.77 -13.56 -1.49
CA HIS A 209 5.10 -14.85 -1.59
C HIS A 209 3.73 -14.89 -0.89
N ALA A 210 3.23 -13.75 -0.42
CA ALA A 210 1.92 -13.66 0.21
C ALA A 210 0.81 -14.03 -0.78
N SER A 211 -0.21 -14.75 -0.27
CA SER A 211 -1.36 -15.22 -1.02
C SER A 211 -2.65 -14.92 -0.27
N MET A 212 -3.60 -14.27 -0.92
CA MET A 212 -4.94 -14.02 -0.37
C MET A 212 -5.87 -15.25 -0.44
N SER A 213 -5.35 -16.46 -0.63
CA SER A 213 -6.18 -17.65 -0.84
C SER A 213 -5.70 -18.91 -0.12
N ASP A 214 -4.61 -18.83 0.65
CA ASP A 214 -4.02 -19.98 1.36
C ASP A 214 -4.46 -20.07 2.83
N GLY A 215 -5.26 -19.10 3.32
CA GLY A 215 -5.73 -19.04 4.70
C GLY A 215 -4.64 -18.70 5.71
N LEU A 216 -3.53 -18.12 5.25
CA LEU A 216 -2.38 -17.74 6.05
C LEU A 216 -2.02 -16.27 5.83
N MET A 217 -1.35 -15.70 6.80
CA MET A 217 -0.76 -14.38 6.75
C MET A 217 0.77 -14.53 6.72
N ASP A 218 1.42 -13.81 5.81
CA ASP A 218 2.87 -13.74 5.75
C ASP A 218 3.37 -12.67 6.73
N VAL A 219 4.22 -13.06 7.66
CA VAL A 219 4.82 -12.14 8.63
C VAL A 219 6.28 -11.93 8.28
N THR A 220 6.65 -10.67 8.08
CA THR A 220 8.02 -10.24 7.82
C THR A 220 8.52 -9.41 8.99
N VAL A 221 9.50 -9.94 9.71
CA VAL A 221 10.24 -9.23 10.75
C VAL A 221 11.54 -8.74 10.17
N MET A 222 11.75 -7.42 10.17
CA MET A 222 13.01 -6.81 9.79
C MET A 222 13.80 -6.48 11.06
N GLU A 223 14.93 -7.18 11.25
CA GLU A 223 15.86 -6.92 12.34
C GLU A 223 16.58 -5.58 12.15
N PRO A 224 17.19 -5.03 13.19
CA PRO A 224 18.00 -3.81 13.08
C PRO A 224 19.10 -3.96 12.02
N PHE A 225 19.24 -2.94 11.20
CA PHE A 225 20.28 -2.84 10.17
C PHE A 225 20.98 -1.49 10.25
N ASN A 226 22.14 -1.37 9.63
CA ASN A 226 22.88 -0.11 9.58
C ASN A 226 22.54 0.67 8.29
N VAL A 227 22.90 1.97 8.28
CA VAL A 227 22.60 2.87 7.15
C VAL A 227 23.19 2.37 5.82
N LEU A 228 24.33 1.66 5.86
CA LEU A 228 24.99 1.12 4.66
C LEU A 228 24.23 -0.06 4.05
N GLU A 229 23.40 -0.76 4.85
CA GLU A 229 22.55 -1.87 4.37
C GLU A 229 21.24 -1.37 3.76
N ALA A 230 20.82 -0.13 4.05
CA ALA A 230 19.55 0.42 3.59
C ALA A 230 19.37 0.42 2.06
N PRO A 231 20.37 0.76 1.22
CA PRO A 231 20.22 0.69 -0.24
C PRO A 231 19.97 -0.74 -0.75
N GLN A 232 20.64 -1.73 -0.16
CA GLN A 232 20.44 -3.14 -0.51
C GLN A 232 19.01 -3.58 -0.16
N ILE A 233 18.52 -3.24 1.03
CA ILE A 233 17.15 -3.54 1.47
C ILE A 233 16.14 -2.89 0.52
N ALA A 234 16.34 -1.61 0.15
CA ALA A 234 15.47 -0.92 -0.80
C ALA A 234 15.42 -1.65 -2.16
N ILE A 235 16.57 -2.01 -2.74
CA ILE A 235 16.63 -2.78 -3.99
C ILE A 235 15.88 -4.10 -3.85
N GLN A 236 16.06 -4.81 -2.75
CA GLN A 236 15.43 -6.11 -2.51
C GLN A 236 13.91 -6.02 -2.36
N LEU A 237 13.39 -4.93 -1.79
CA LEU A 237 11.94 -4.65 -1.75
C LEU A 237 11.35 -4.51 -3.16
N PHE A 238 12.05 -3.85 -4.09
CA PHE A 238 11.58 -3.69 -5.47
C PHE A 238 11.78 -4.93 -6.33
N SER A 239 12.86 -5.69 -6.10
CA SER A 239 13.20 -6.89 -6.89
C SER A 239 12.52 -8.17 -6.39
N LYS A 240 11.66 -8.13 -5.37
CA LYS A 240 11.01 -9.28 -4.73
C LYS A 240 11.98 -10.25 -4.04
N THR A 241 13.19 -9.81 -3.71
CA THR A 241 14.25 -10.66 -3.11
C THR A 241 14.48 -10.35 -1.63
N ILE A 242 13.61 -9.57 -1.00
CA ILE A 242 13.74 -9.15 0.40
C ILE A 242 13.86 -10.35 1.37
N THR A 243 13.20 -11.47 1.07
CA THR A 243 13.25 -12.69 1.88
C THR A 243 14.62 -13.37 1.91
N GLN A 244 15.54 -13.00 1.00
CA GLN A 244 16.91 -13.49 0.95
C GLN A 244 17.87 -12.68 1.85
N ASN A 245 17.41 -11.57 2.42
CA ASN A 245 18.23 -10.73 3.28
C ASN A 245 18.42 -11.37 4.66
N SER A 246 19.66 -11.37 5.17
CA SER A 246 20.00 -11.97 6.48
C SER A 246 19.35 -11.28 7.68
N LYS A 247 18.88 -10.05 7.52
CA LYS A 247 18.15 -9.26 8.54
C LYS A 247 16.65 -9.48 8.51
N ILE A 248 16.16 -10.33 7.61
CA ILE A 248 14.73 -10.60 7.44
C ILE A 248 14.39 -11.99 7.94
N ARG A 249 13.35 -12.07 8.77
CA ARG A 249 12.74 -13.35 9.19
C ARG A 249 11.32 -13.38 8.66
N CYS A 250 11.01 -14.43 7.90
CA CYS A 250 9.68 -14.64 7.34
C CYS A 250 9.07 -15.93 7.89
N PHE A 251 7.79 -15.88 8.20
CA PHE A 251 6.99 -17.04 8.57
C PHE A 251 5.53 -16.80 8.19
N LYS A 252 4.75 -17.87 8.16
CA LYS A 252 3.31 -17.81 7.93
C LYS A 252 2.57 -18.23 9.18
N CYS A 253 1.43 -17.57 9.46
CA CYS A 253 0.57 -17.93 10.59
C CYS A 253 -0.89 -17.58 10.30
N ARG A 254 -1.79 -18.08 11.13
CA ARG A 254 -3.21 -17.71 11.14
C ARG A 254 -3.53 -16.64 12.16
N HIS A 255 -2.81 -16.68 13.27
CA HIS A 255 -3.00 -15.78 14.39
C HIS A 255 -1.65 -15.34 14.96
N LEU A 256 -1.50 -14.06 15.16
CA LEU A 256 -0.31 -13.45 15.72
C LEU A 256 -0.72 -12.46 16.80
N LYS A 257 -0.15 -12.59 18.00
CA LYS A 257 -0.17 -11.52 18.99
C LYS A 257 1.21 -10.91 19.12
N ILE A 258 1.28 -9.59 19.15
CA ILE A 258 2.50 -8.83 19.32
C ILE A 258 2.39 -8.04 20.62
N PHE A 259 3.37 -8.23 21.50
CA PHE A 259 3.48 -7.50 22.75
C PHE A 259 4.67 -6.54 22.69
N ARG A 260 4.45 -5.28 23.05
CA ARG A 260 5.46 -4.23 23.12
C ARG A 260 5.46 -3.54 24.47
N LYS A 261 6.59 -2.91 24.83
CA LYS A 261 6.75 -2.28 26.15
C LYS A 261 5.86 -1.06 26.34
N ASN A 262 5.68 -0.25 25.30
CA ASN A 262 4.96 1.02 25.35
C ASN A 262 3.84 1.03 24.29
N PRO A 263 2.71 1.73 24.53
CA PRO A 263 1.76 2.08 23.48
C PRO A 263 2.42 2.83 22.34
N GLY A 264 1.82 2.80 21.15
CA GLY A 264 2.34 3.53 20.00
C GLY A 264 1.52 3.28 18.74
N VAL A 265 2.04 3.68 17.60
CA VAL A 265 1.34 3.59 16.33
C VAL A 265 1.38 2.16 15.78
N ILE A 266 0.27 1.71 15.24
CA ILE A 266 0.13 0.63 14.27
C ILE A 266 -0.30 1.24 12.94
N HIS A 267 -0.19 0.49 11.85
CA HIS A 267 -0.86 0.83 10.60
C HIS A 267 -1.65 -0.36 10.05
N PHE A 268 -2.64 -0.07 9.22
CA PHE A 268 -3.38 -1.03 8.41
C PHE A 268 -3.66 -0.41 7.05
N ASP A 269 -3.15 -1.02 5.99
CA ASP A 269 -3.23 -0.54 4.61
C ASP A 269 -2.78 0.93 4.43
N GLY A 270 -1.79 1.36 5.22
CA GLY A 270 -1.24 2.71 5.21
C GLY A 270 -1.96 3.71 6.13
N ASP A 271 -3.09 3.38 6.74
CA ASP A 271 -3.78 4.22 7.72
C ASP A 271 -3.15 4.02 9.12
N PRO A 272 -2.59 5.07 9.76
CA PRO A 272 -2.01 4.95 11.10
C PRO A 272 -3.10 5.05 12.19
N LYS A 273 -2.89 4.33 13.31
CA LYS A 273 -3.73 4.37 14.51
C LYS A 273 -2.89 4.17 15.76
N GLU A 274 -3.16 4.94 16.81
CA GLU A 274 -2.59 4.70 18.13
C GLU A 274 -3.23 3.47 18.76
N GLU A 275 -2.42 2.57 19.32
CA GLU A 275 -2.86 1.35 19.99
C GLU A 275 -2.03 1.05 21.23
N GLY A 276 -2.59 0.20 22.11
CA GLY A 276 -1.93 -0.23 23.35
C GLY A 276 -0.69 -1.11 23.14
N CYS A 277 -0.34 -1.85 24.19
CA CYS A 277 0.85 -2.70 24.20
C CYS A 277 0.60 -4.09 23.59
N GLU A 278 -0.65 -4.50 23.44
CA GLU A 278 -1.04 -5.79 22.85
C GLU A 278 -1.72 -5.54 21.51
N ILE A 279 -1.21 -6.18 20.46
CA ILE A 279 -1.72 -6.13 19.10
C ILE A 279 -2.09 -7.55 18.68
N ASP A 280 -3.37 -7.77 18.36
CA ASP A 280 -3.92 -9.03 17.89
C ASP A 280 -4.16 -8.96 16.39
N VAL A 281 -3.55 -9.89 15.63
CA VAL A 281 -3.67 -9.96 14.17
C VAL A 281 -4.10 -11.35 13.75
N ARG A 282 -5.14 -11.45 12.91
CA ARG A 282 -5.66 -12.74 12.42
C ARG A 282 -6.04 -12.66 10.95
N VAL A 283 -5.90 -13.79 10.26
CA VAL A 283 -6.47 -13.96 8.93
C VAL A 283 -7.92 -14.43 9.02
N MET A 284 -8.75 -13.92 8.12
CA MET A 284 -10.16 -14.30 7.92
C MET A 284 -10.31 -14.94 6.56
N PRO A 285 -10.26 -16.29 6.47
CA PRO A 285 -10.21 -16.98 5.19
C PRO A 285 -11.50 -16.83 4.39
N LYS A 286 -11.40 -16.52 3.10
CA LYS A 286 -12.48 -16.51 2.10
C LYS A 286 -13.70 -15.65 2.45
N ASN A 287 -13.49 -14.58 3.19
CA ASN A 287 -14.55 -13.74 3.72
C ASN A 287 -14.72 -12.38 3.02
N ILE A 288 -14.02 -12.18 1.90
CA ILE A 288 -14.28 -11.08 0.97
C ILE A 288 -14.35 -11.60 -0.46
N ARG A 289 -15.33 -11.14 -1.22
CA ARG A 289 -15.49 -11.47 -2.65
C ARG A 289 -14.92 -10.35 -3.49
N ILE A 290 -14.04 -10.67 -4.43
CA ILE A 290 -13.36 -9.67 -5.27
C ILE A 290 -13.40 -10.10 -6.73
N VAL A 291 -13.67 -9.15 -7.63
CA VAL A 291 -13.50 -9.33 -9.08
C VAL A 291 -12.00 -9.33 -9.37
N VAL A 292 -11.51 -10.45 -9.93
CA VAL A 292 -10.07 -10.66 -10.13
C VAL A 292 -9.72 -10.78 -11.61
N ASN A 293 -8.49 -10.44 -11.95
CA ASN A 293 -7.94 -10.73 -13.26
C ASN A 293 -7.53 -12.21 -13.30
N THR A 294 -8.13 -12.98 -14.20
CA THR A 294 -7.81 -14.40 -14.42
C THR A 294 -6.82 -14.62 -15.57
N ASN A 295 -6.50 -13.59 -16.33
CA ASN A 295 -5.44 -13.64 -17.33
C ASN A 295 -4.11 -13.64 -16.59
N GLU A 296 -3.51 -14.81 -16.43
CA GLU A 296 -2.30 -15.09 -15.62
C GLU A 296 -1.01 -14.47 -16.14
N GLN A 297 -1.06 -13.54 -17.07
CA GLN A 297 0.10 -12.73 -17.37
C GLN A 297 0.18 -11.64 -16.30
N PRO A 298 1.12 -11.77 -15.33
CA PRO A 298 1.41 -10.63 -14.48
C PRO A 298 1.75 -9.47 -15.42
N TYR A 299 1.05 -8.34 -15.28
CA TYR A 299 1.52 -7.10 -15.86
C TYR A 299 2.88 -6.85 -15.19
N LEU A 300 3.90 -7.41 -15.80
CA LEU A 300 5.28 -7.01 -15.55
C LEU A 300 5.40 -5.66 -16.25
N PRO A 301 5.47 -4.55 -15.51
CA PRO A 301 6.02 -3.35 -16.12
C PRO A 301 7.33 -3.81 -16.76
N PRO A 302 7.64 -3.42 -18.00
CA PRO A 302 8.89 -3.82 -18.62
C PRO A 302 9.98 -3.53 -17.59
N LEU A 303 10.78 -4.53 -17.24
CA LEU A 303 11.91 -4.39 -16.30
C LEU A 303 12.76 -3.15 -16.64
N LEU A 304 12.84 -2.81 -17.93
CA LEU A 304 13.44 -1.61 -18.48
C LEU A 304 12.76 -0.29 -18.06
N SER A 305 11.45 -0.21 -17.91
CA SER A 305 10.82 1.06 -17.48
C SER A 305 11.04 1.28 -15.98
N THR A 306 10.96 0.23 -15.17
CA THR A 306 11.22 0.33 -13.72
C THR A 306 12.70 0.64 -13.45
N PHE A 307 13.65 0.02 -14.20
CA PHE A 307 15.05 0.36 -14.12
C PHE A 307 15.37 1.76 -14.67
N ASN A 308 14.74 2.18 -15.76
CA ASN A 308 14.89 3.55 -16.27
C ASN A 308 14.27 4.59 -15.33
N ASP A 309 13.13 4.29 -14.69
CA ASP A 309 12.52 5.20 -13.72
C ASP A 309 13.37 5.29 -12.45
N ILE A 310 13.92 4.18 -11.96
CA ILE A 310 14.88 4.17 -10.84
C ILE A 310 16.17 4.89 -11.26
N TYR A 311 16.72 4.59 -12.44
CA TYR A 311 17.96 5.20 -12.94
C TYR A 311 17.79 6.70 -13.16
N ASN A 312 16.69 7.14 -13.75
CA ASN A 312 16.40 8.55 -13.99
C ASN A 312 16.14 9.29 -12.66
N ASN A 313 15.45 8.69 -11.71
CA ASN A 313 15.20 9.28 -10.39
C ASN A 313 16.51 9.37 -9.58
N VAL A 314 17.33 8.31 -9.58
CA VAL A 314 18.67 8.32 -8.93
C VAL A 314 19.58 9.34 -9.59
N ASN A 315 19.57 9.49 -10.93
CA ASN A 315 20.36 10.50 -11.62
C ASN A 315 19.89 11.93 -11.34
N VAL A 316 18.58 12.17 -11.23
CA VAL A 316 18.04 13.48 -10.87
C VAL A 316 18.45 13.85 -9.44
N GLU A 317 18.36 12.91 -8.50
CA GLU A 317 18.78 13.14 -7.11
C GLU A 317 20.29 13.28 -6.98
N PHE A 318 21.07 12.47 -7.69
CA PHE A 318 22.52 12.58 -7.69
C PHE A 318 23.01 13.91 -8.30
N ASN A 319 22.35 14.39 -9.35
CA ASN A 319 22.64 15.69 -9.94
C ASN A 319 22.18 16.85 -9.06
N SER A 320 21.07 16.71 -8.32
CA SER A 320 20.63 17.65 -7.30
C SER A 320 21.63 17.72 -6.15
N PHE A 321 22.02 16.58 -5.60
CA PHE A 321 23.04 16.48 -4.54
C PHE A 321 24.38 17.06 -4.96
N LYS A 322 24.82 16.77 -6.21
CA LYS A 322 26.07 17.33 -6.77
C LYS A 322 25.98 18.85 -6.92
N ARG A 323 24.83 19.39 -7.30
CA ARG A 323 24.58 20.84 -7.39
C ARG A 323 24.63 21.49 -6.01
N ASP A 324 23.96 20.91 -5.01
CA ASP A 324 23.95 21.42 -3.63
C ASP A 324 25.34 21.38 -3.00
N LEU A 325 26.14 20.34 -3.32
CA LEU A 325 27.53 20.23 -2.89
C LEU A 325 28.43 21.33 -3.54
N MET A 326 28.21 21.60 -4.84
CA MET A 326 28.94 22.67 -5.55
C MET A 326 28.52 24.07 -5.05
N GLU A 327 27.25 24.30 -4.77
CA GLU A 327 26.76 25.54 -4.18
C GLU A 327 27.31 25.73 -2.76
N GLY A 328 27.34 24.67 -1.95
CA GLY A 328 27.96 24.68 -0.63
C GLY A 328 29.45 25.00 -0.68
N GLN A 329 30.19 24.39 -1.60
CA GLN A 329 31.63 24.69 -1.80
C GLN A 329 31.84 26.14 -2.27
N THR A 330 30.98 26.65 -3.15
CA THR A 330 31.05 28.03 -3.64
C THR A 330 30.77 29.03 -2.51
N ARG A 331 29.81 28.71 -1.63
CA ARG A 331 29.48 29.50 -0.46
C ARG A 331 30.63 29.55 0.54
N ILE A 332 31.28 28.41 0.82
CA ILE A 332 32.46 28.33 1.69
C ILE A 332 33.65 29.12 1.11
N ARG A 333 33.90 29.03 -0.20
CA ARG A 333 34.94 29.82 -0.87
C ARG A 333 34.68 31.32 -0.77
N ARG A 334 33.43 31.75 -0.89
CA ARG A 334 33.03 33.15 -0.76
C ARG A 334 33.25 33.70 0.67
N ILE A 335 32.84 32.91 1.67
CA ILE A 335 33.08 33.24 3.09
C ILE A 335 34.57 33.31 3.40
N ASN A 336 35.39 32.38 2.93
CA ASN A 336 36.83 32.40 3.12
C ASN A 336 37.50 33.62 2.42
N GLN A 337 37.02 34.00 1.22
CA GLN A 337 37.55 35.19 0.56
C GLN A 337 37.17 36.49 1.28
N GLU A 338 35.96 36.58 1.86
CA GLU A 338 35.55 37.71 2.67
C GLU A 338 36.34 37.81 3.98
N LEU A 339 36.60 36.65 4.63
CA LEU A 339 37.46 36.59 5.81
C LEU A 339 38.91 37.03 5.53
N LEU A 340 39.47 36.55 4.42
CA LEU A 340 40.82 36.94 3.97
C LEU A 340 40.92 38.44 3.60
N LYS A 341 39.85 39.03 3.03
CA LYS A 341 39.80 40.48 2.80
C LYS A 341 39.74 41.28 4.09
N LYS A 342 38.97 40.84 5.08
CA LYS A 342 38.90 41.48 6.41
C LYS A 342 40.23 41.40 7.17
N LEU A 343 40.99 40.30 7.03
CA LEU A 343 42.31 40.13 7.67
C LEU A 343 43.43 40.90 6.98
N ARG A 344 43.24 41.40 5.76
CA ARG A 344 44.20 42.24 5.01
C ARG A 344 44.00 43.74 5.22
N HIS A 345 42.92 44.14 5.89
CA HIS A 345 42.58 45.54 6.16
C HIS A 345 42.67 45.91 7.67
N ASN A 346 43.14 44.96 8.50
CA ASN A 346 43.63 45.20 9.84
C ASN A 346 45.16 44.94 9.85
#